data_3c982a3a3327c20c696f7dd4b061a19b
#
_entry.id   3c982a3a3327c20c696f7dd4b061a19b
#
_cell.length_a   1.000
_cell.length_b   1.000
_cell.length_c   1.000
_cell.angle_alpha   90.00
_cell.angle_beta   90.00
_cell.angle_gamma   90.00
#
_symmetry.space_group_name_H-M   'P 1'
#
loop_
_entity.id
_entity.type
_entity.pdbx_description
1 polymer ?
#
loop_
_entity_poly.entity_id
_entity_poly.type
_entity_poly.pdbx_seq_one_letter_code
_entity_poly.pdbx_strand_id
1 'polypeptide(L)'
;WQRSMLWQTCEDLYTQSYVLPYLVPMLENAGACVMLPRERDVQKFEVLADNDAAGQYAETGSWELGGPGFAHLRQVYHTGENPFREGTTRRTRTVAGDATDRAVWRADIPEQGEYAVYVSYESTPESADDAHYTVHHLGGETEYAVNQTMGGGTWIYLGRFTLAPGRQEVVIL
;
A
#
# COMPACT_ATOMS: atom_id res chain seq x y z
N TRP A 1 2.97 -0.15 16.28
CA TRP A 1 4.31 -0.46 16.75
C TRP A 1 4.27 -0.56 18.27
N GLN A 2 4.51 -1.76 18.82
CA GLN A 2 4.69 -1.91 20.26
C GLN A 2 6.14 -1.61 20.63
N ARG A 3 6.33 -0.60 21.43
CA ARG A 3 7.59 -0.45 22.16
C ARG A 3 7.60 -1.49 23.27
N SER A 4 8.51 -2.45 23.18
CA SER A 4 8.78 -3.32 24.32
C SER A 4 9.33 -2.48 25.47
N MET A 5 8.69 -2.53 26.62
CA MET A 5 9.20 -1.92 27.85
C MET A 5 10.42 -2.65 28.43
N LEU A 6 10.81 -3.76 27.82
CA LEU A 6 11.87 -4.64 28.28
C LEU A 6 13.04 -4.63 27.29
N TRP A 7 13.97 -3.71 27.45
CA TRP A 7 15.37 -3.80 26.96
C TRP A 7 15.58 -4.18 25.48
N GLN A 8 14.58 -4.18 24.64
CA GLN A 8 14.75 -4.40 23.20
C GLN A 8 14.98 -3.07 22.51
N THR A 9 16.02 -3.00 21.72
CA THR A 9 16.27 -1.91 20.79
C THR A 9 15.08 -1.79 19.86
N CYS A 10 14.42 -0.63 19.84
CA CYS A 10 13.31 -0.40 18.93
C CYS A 10 13.82 -0.39 17.49
N GLU A 11 13.06 -0.95 16.54
CA GLU A 11 13.42 -0.95 15.11
C GLU A 11 13.65 0.46 14.56
N ASP A 12 12.91 1.45 15.05
CA ASP A 12 13.09 2.86 14.70
C ASP A 12 14.46 3.39 15.15
N LEU A 13 15.02 2.93 16.27
CA LEU A 13 16.38 3.30 16.68
C LEU A 13 17.43 2.71 15.74
N TYR A 14 17.26 1.48 15.26
CA TYR A 14 18.16 0.91 14.26
C TYR A 14 18.08 1.66 12.94
N THR A 15 16.89 1.97 12.49
CA THR A 15 16.69 2.70 11.24
C THR A 15 17.36 4.08 11.32
N GLN A 16 17.09 4.85 12.35
CA GLN A 16 17.65 6.20 12.51
C GLN A 16 19.12 6.22 12.84
N SER A 17 19.62 5.28 13.66
CA SER A 17 20.99 5.30 14.15
C SER A 17 21.98 4.54 13.27
N TYR A 18 21.52 3.63 12.45
CA TYR A 18 22.37 2.76 11.65
C TYR A 18 22.01 2.74 10.16
N VAL A 19 20.75 2.49 9.80
CA VAL A 19 20.36 2.34 8.39
C VAL A 19 20.51 3.66 7.64
N LEU A 20 19.94 4.74 8.15
CA LEU A 20 19.97 6.04 7.47
C LEU A 20 21.39 6.63 7.39
N PRO A 21 22.17 6.71 8.50
CA PRO A 21 23.46 7.38 8.45
C PRO A 21 24.59 6.54 7.85
N TYR A 22 24.48 5.23 7.81
CA TYR A 22 25.56 4.36 7.34
C TYR A 22 25.18 3.51 6.13
N LEU A 23 24.12 2.71 6.24
CA LEU A 23 23.77 1.75 5.17
C LEU A 23 23.36 2.45 3.89
N VAL A 24 22.53 3.48 3.98
CA VAL A 24 22.05 4.23 2.81
C VAL A 24 23.20 4.88 2.06
N PRO A 25 24.08 5.70 2.67
CA PRO A 25 25.22 6.27 1.97
C PRO A 25 26.16 5.21 1.38
N MET A 26 26.35 4.08 2.04
CA MET A 26 27.19 3.00 1.52
C MET A 26 26.58 2.37 0.25
N LEU A 27 25.26 2.17 0.21
CA LEU A 27 24.56 1.65 -0.95
C LEU A 27 24.59 2.65 -2.10
N GLU A 28 24.33 3.92 -1.84
CA GLU A 28 24.40 5.00 -2.85
C GLU A 28 25.80 5.16 -3.43
N ASN A 29 26.84 5.10 -2.58
CA ASN A 29 28.25 5.12 -3.01
C ASN A 29 28.63 3.89 -3.84
N ALA A 30 27.95 2.77 -3.63
CA ALA A 30 28.08 1.57 -4.45
C ALA A 30 27.27 1.62 -5.75
N GLY A 31 26.57 2.72 -6.02
CA GLY A 31 25.78 2.94 -7.23
C GLY A 31 24.34 2.42 -7.13
N ALA A 32 23.84 2.08 -5.94
CA ALA A 32 22.46 1.67 -5.76
C ALA A 32 21.52 2.90 -5.75
N CYS A 33 20.37 2.77 -6.41
CA CYS A 33 19.27 3.72 -6.26
C CYS A 33 18.51 3.35 -4.99
N VAL A 34 18.67 4.13 -3.91
CA VAL A 34 18.03 3.87 -2.63
C VAL A 34 16.78 4.74 -2.48
N MET A 35 15.64 4.10 -2.19
CA MET A 35 14.38 4.77 -1.90
C MET A 35 14.04 4.59 -0.43
N LEU A 36 13.84 5.71 0.27
CA LEU A 36 13.50 5.77 1.68
C LEU A 36 12.08 6.38 1.83
N PRO A 37 11.02 5.61 1.66
CA PRO A 37 9.66 6.17 1.62
C PRO A 37 9.27 6.85 2.93
N ARG A 38 9.83 6.43 4.07
CA ARG A 38 9.50 6.97 5.40
C ARG A 38 10.39 8.09 5.89
N GLU A 39 11.55 8.33 5.30
CA GLU A 39 12.46 9.38 5.73
C GLU A 39 11.86 10.78 5.61
N ARG A 40 10.99 10.98 4.61
CA ARG A 40 10.32 12.25 4.31
C ARG A 40 8.83 12.23 4.60
N ASP A 41 8.33 11.12 5.11
CA ASP A 41 6.92 10.95 5.43
C ASP A 41 6.67 11.46 6.86
N VAL A 42 6.21 12.68 6.96
CA VAL A 42 5.82 13.29 8.25
C VAL A 42 4.51 12.72 8.81
N GLN A 43 3.82 11.84 8.07
CA GLN A 43 2.57 11.19 8.48
C GLN A 43 1.57 12.14 9.16
N LYS A 44 1.34 13.27 8.54
CA LYS A 44 0.35 14.23 9.05
C LYS A 44 -1.06 13.65 8.99
N PHE A 45 -1.35 12.89 7.94
CA PHE A 45 -2.62 12.22 7.73
C PHE A 45 -2.39 10.79 7.26
N GLU A 46 -3.22 9.90 7.78
CA GLU A 46 -3.39 8.54 7.29
C GLU A 46 -4.79 8.43 6.69
N VAL A 47 -4.87 7.99 5.43
CA VAL A 47 -6.13 7.79 4.73
C VAL A 47 -6.18 6.36 4.25
N LEU A 48 -7.19 5.62 4.69
CA LEU A 48 -7.42 4.24 4.30
C LEU A 48 -8.64 4.16 3.38
N ALA A 49 -8.51 3.39 2.32
CA ALA A 49 -9.61 2.99 1.44
C ALA A 49 -9.63 1.47 1.36
N ASP A 50 -10.69 0.86 1.86
CA ASP A 50 -10.79 -0.57 2.06
C ASP A 50 -11.98 -1.14 1.26
N ASN A 51 -11.81 -2.34 0.68
CA ASN A 51 -12.89 -3.03 -0.03
C ASN A 51 -14.05 -3.44 0.90
N ASP A 52 -13.77 -3.62 2.20
CA ASP A 52 -14.79 -3.95 3.20
C ASP A 52 -15.51 -2.69 3.73
N ALA A 53 -15.02 -1.48 3.41
CA ALA A 53 -15.60 -0.23 3.87
C ALA A 53 -16.61 0.34 2.87
N ALA A 54 -17.83 0.59 3.35
CA ALA A 54 -18.91 1.08 2.50
C ALA A 54 -18.56 2.38 1.76
N GLY A 55 -18.70 2.35 0.43
CA GLY A 55 -18.49 3.49 -0.44
C GLY A 55 -17.02 3.83 -0.74
N GLN A 56 -16.05 3.19 -0.15
CA GLN A 56 -14.63 3.39 -0.44
C GLN A 56 -14.13 2.53 -1.61
N TYR A 57 -14.91 1.54 -2.01
CA TYR A 57 -14.56 0.58 -3.03
C TYR A 57 -15.73 0.34 -4.01
N ALA A 58 -15.42 0.07 -5.26
CA ALA A 58 -16.38 -0.35 -6.28
C ALA A 58 -15.74 -1.29 -7.28
N GLU A 59 -16.53 -2.23 -7.78
CA GLU A 59 -16.15 -3.22 -8.78
C GLU A 59 -16.99 -3.09 -10.03
N THR A 60 -16.38 -3.40 -11.17
CA THR A 60 -17.07 -3.66 -12.45
C THR A 60 -16.50 -4.97 -13.00
N GLY A 61 -17.34 -5.82 -13.56
CA GLY A 61 -16.95 -7.13 -14.07
C GLY A 61 -17.24 -8.27 -13.10
N SER A 62 -16.43 -9.33 -13.15
CA SER A 62 -16.67 -10.58 -12.43
C SER A 62 -15.66 -10.77 -11.31
N TRP A 63 -16.00 -10.27 -10.12
CA TRP A 63 -15.16 -10.37 -8.94
C TRP A 63 -15.69 -11.43 -7.96
N GLU A 64 -14.76 -12.12 -7.32
CA GLU A 64 -15.01 -13.12 -6.29
C GLU A 64 -14.37 -12.70 -4.97
N LEU A 65 -14.89 -13.25 -3.87
CA LEU A 65 -14.22 -13.14 -2.57
C LEU A 65 -12.90 -13.90 -2.63
N GLY A 66 -11.82 -13.22 -2.24
CA GLY A 66 -10.49 -13.80 -2.10
C GLY A 66 -10.23 -14.33 -0.69
N GLY A 67 -8.96 -14.41 -0.32
CA GLY A 67 -8.52 -14.80 1.02
C GLY A 67 -8.57 -13.64 2.02
N PRO A 68 -7.83 -13.78 3.14
CA PRO A 68 -7.74 -12.73 4.15
C PRO A 68 -7.06 -11.47 3.59
N GLY A 69 -7.55 -10.31 4.02
CA GLY A 69 -7.05 -9.00 3.65
C GLY A 69 -6.84 -8.10 4.84
N PHE A 70 -6.53 -6.84 4.56
CA PHE A 70 -6.37 -5.82 5.58
C PHE A 70 -7.72 -5.41 6.17
N ALA A 71 -7.76 -5.20 7.51
CA ALA A 71 -8.80 -4.42 8.16
C ALA A 71 -8.22 -3.69 9.37
N HIS A 72 -8.54 -2.41 9.50
CA HIS A 72 -8.14 -1.60 10.66
C HIS A 72 -9.21 -1.69 11.74
N LEU A 73 -9.14 -2.74 12.56
CA LEU A 73 -10.14 -2.99 13.60
C LEU A 73 -9.76 -2.42 14.98
N ARG A 74 -8.47 -2.10 15.21
CA ARG A 74 -7.93 -1.67 16.50
C ARG A 74 -6.94 -0.52 16.32
N GLN A 75 -6.84 0.31 17.36
CA GLN A 75 -5.80 1.34 17.43
C GLN A 75 -4.41 0.78 17.76
N VAL A 76 -4.36 -0.36 18.47
CA VAL A 76 -3.13 -1.04 18.88
C VAL A 76 -3.26 -2.53 18.59
N TYR A 77 -2.25 -3.09 17.92
CA TYR A 77 -2.13 -4.52 17.66
C TYR A 77 -1.08 -5.15 18.58
N HIS A 78 -1.38 -6.33 19.12
CA HIS A 78 -0.49 -7.08 19.98
C HIS A 78 0.27 -8.16 19.18
N THR A 79 1.28 -8.75 19.82
CA THR A 79 2.05 -9.85 19.20
C THR A 79 1.12 -11.00 18.81
N GLY A 80 1.18 -11.40 17.55
CA GLY A 80 0.34 -12.46 16.97
C GLY A 80 -0.94 -11.95 16.30
N GLU A 81 -1.35 -10.72 16.53
CA GLU A 81 -2.43 -10.06 15.78
C GLU A 81 -1.86 -9.49 14.47
N ASN A 82 -2.58 -9.67 13.38
CA ASN A 82 -2.15 -9.22 12.06
C ASN A 82 -3.32 -8.58 11.31
N PRO A 83 -3.32 -7.25 11.12
CA PRO A 83 -4.40 -6.54 10.44
C PRO A 83 -4.62 -7.02 8.99
N PHE A 84 -3.60 -7.58 8.35
CA PHE A 84 -3.71 -8.13 6.99
C PHE A 84 -4.38 -9.51 6.91
N ARG A 85 -4.95 -9.99 8.02
CA ARG A 85 -5.71 -11.23 8.11
C ARG A 85 -7.09 -11.04 8.72
N GLU A 86 -7.49 -9.81 8.98
CA GLU A 86 -8.75 -9.48 9.68
C GLU A 86 -9.84 -9.00 8.72
N GLY A 87 -9.48 -8.56 7.50
CA GLY A 87 -10.38 -8.21 6.42
C GLY A 87 -10.44 -9.26 5.32
N THR A 88 -10.96 -8.85 4.17
CA THR A 88 -11.08 -9.69 2.97
C THR A 88 -10.29 -9.11 1.80
N THR A 89 -9.98 -9.94 0.81
CA THR A 89 -9.49 -9.52 -0.50
C THR A 89 -10.54 -9.82 -1.57
N ARG A 90 -10.40 -9.14 -2.70
CA ARG A 90 -11.19 -9.38 -3.90
C ARG A 90 -10.30 -9.90 -5.00
N ARG A 91 -10.80 -10.82 -5.81
CA ARG A 91 -10.03 -11.37 -6.93
C ARG A 91 -10.90 -11.50 -8.17
N THR A 92 -10.26 -11.36 -9.31
CA THR A 92 -10.82 -11.67 -10.62
C THR A 92 -9.82 -12.49 -11.44
N ARG A 93 -10.24 -12.97 -12.60
CA ARG A 93 -9.35 -13.68 -13.52
C ARG A 93 -8.68 -12.69 -14.45
N THR A 94 -7.40 -12.88 -14.66
CA THR A 94 -6.66 -12.16 -15.71
C THR A 94 -7.10 -12.62 -17.09
N VAL A 95 -7.12 -11.70 -18.04
CA VAL A 95 -7.44 -11.95 -19.44
C VAL A 95 -6.31 -11.44 -20.33
N ALA A 96 -6.09 -12.10 -21.46
CA ALA A 96 -5.16 -11.58 -22.47
C ALA A 96 -5.87 -10.49 -23.28
N GLY A 97 -5.31 -9.29 -23.32
CA GLY A 97 -5.86 -8.14 -24.04
C GLY A 97 -6.48 -7.09 -23.12
N ASP A 98 -7.49 -6.39 -23.59
CA ASP A 98 -8.11 -5.29 -22.85
C ASP A 98 -8.77 -5.78 -21.55
N ALA A 99 -8.53 -5.07 -20.46
CA ALA A 99 -9.14 -5.37 -19.17
C ALA A 99 -10.67 -5.29 -19.23
N THR A 100 -11.34 -6.35 -18.78
CA THR A 100 -12.80 -6.43 -18.69
C THR A 100 -13.32 -6.10 -17.30
N ASP A 101 -12.50 -6.31 -16.31
CA ASP A 101 -12.81 -6.17 -14.90
C ASP A 101 -12.00 -5.00 -14.31
N ARG A 102 -12.62 -4.26 -13.41
CA ARG A 102 -12.02 -3.06 -12.83
C ARG A 102 -12.41 -2.94 -11.38
N ALA A 103 -11.45 -2.61 -10.53
CA ALA A 103 -11.66 -2.24 -9.14
C ALA A 103 -11.20 -0.79 -8.90
N VAL A 104 -11.94 -0.05 -8.09
CA VAL A 104 -11.67 1.37 -7.83
C VAL A 104 -11.72 1.64 -6.34
N TRP A 105 -10.65 2.23 -5.81
CA TRP A 105 -10.58 2.71 -4.44
C TRP A 105 -10.75 4.23 -4.38
N ARG A 106 -11.67 4.67 -3.51
CA ARG A 106 -12.01 6.08 -3.28
C ARG A 106 -11.55 6.49 -1.90
N ALA A 107 -10.72 7.53 -1.86
CA ALA A 107 -10.21 8.09 -0.61
C ALA A 107 -10.77 9.50 -0.37
N ASP A 108 -11.02 9.82 0.88
CA ASP A 108 -11.38 11.17 1.34
C ASP A 108 -10.12 11.90 1.77
N ILE A 109 -9.53 12.68 0.88
CA ILE A 109 -8.28 13.39 1.11
C ILE A 109 -8.53 14.66 1.93
N PRO A 110 -7.95 14.81 3.13
CA PRO A 110 -8.28 15.91 4.02
C PRO A 110 -7.76 17.27 3.56
N GLU A 111 -6.58 17.32 2.98
CA GLU A 111 -6.00 18.55 2.42
C GLU A 111 -5.16 18.26 1.18
N GLN A 112 -4.95 19.26 0.34
CA GLN A 112 -4.02 19.11 -0.78
C GLN A 112 -2.59 18.93 -0.26
N GLY A 113 -1.91 17.92 -0.75
CA GLY A 113 -0.54 17.63 -0.34
C GLY A 113 0.08 16.47 -1.09
N GLU A 114 1.31 16.16 -0.73
CA GLU A 114 2.03 14.98 -1.22
C GLU A 114 1.70 13.79 -0.32
N TYR A 115 1.19 12.72 -0.92
CA TYR A 115 0.82 11.48 -0.27
C TYR A 115 1.64 10.32 -0.81
N ALA A 116 2.17 9.51 0.07
CA ALA A 116 2.71 8.20 -0.28
C ALA A 116 1.55 7.22 -0.45
N VAL A 117 1.41 6.64 -1.64
CA VAL A 117 0.33 5.71 -1.99
C VAL A 117 0.83 4.29 -1.89
N TYR A 118 0.06 3.47 -1.21
CA TYR A 118 0.32 2.04 -1.01
C TYR A 118 -0.91 1.24 -1.40
N VAL A 119 -0.68 0.00 -1.83
CA VAL A 119 -1.73 -1.01 -2.07
C VAL A 119 -1.46 -2.24 -1.23
N SER A 120 -2.48 -3.04 -0.97
CA SER A 120 -2.36 -4.33 -0.31
C SER A 120 -3.19 -5.37 -1.06
N TYR A 121 -2.64 -6.56 -1.19
CA TYR A 121 -3.25 -7.70 -1.87
C TYR A 121 -2.83 -9.02 -1.21
N GLU A 122 -3.51 -10.10 -1.54
CA GLU A 122 -3.09 -11.45 -1.23
C GLU A 122 -2.16 -11.98 -2.32
N SER A 123 -1.03 -12.56 -1.95
CA SER A 123 -0.14 -13.23 -2.89
C SER A 123 -0.44 -14.72 -2.93
N THR A 124 -0.64 -15.23 -4.14
CA THR A 124 -0.72 -16.66 -4.43
C THR A 124 0.17 -17.01 -5.63
N PRO A 125 0.56 -18.28 -5.82
CA PRO A 125 1.31 -18.67 -7.01
C PRO A 125 0.58 -18.43 -8.32
N GLU A 126 -0.76 -18.34 -8.27
CA GLU A 126 -1.63 -18.11 -9.42
C GLU A 126 -1.96 -16.63 -9.64
N SER A 127 -1.47 -15.72 -8.77
CA SER A 127 -1.66 -14.28 -8.94
C SER A 127 -0.94 -13.78 -10.20
N ALA A 128 -1.42 -12.65 -10.73
CA ALA A 128 -0.77 -11.97 -11.86
C ALA A 128 0.63 -11.47 -11.46
N ASP A 129 1.58 -11.57 -12.37
CA ASP A 129 2.93 -11.01 -12.22
C ASP A 129 3.03 -9.58 -12.80
N ASP A 130 1.97 -9.09 -13.41
CA ASP A 130 1.87 -7.78 -14.06
C ASP A 130 0.51 -7.08 -13.80
N ALA A 131 -0.04 -7.15 -12.60
CA ALA A 131 -1.30 -6.46 -12.29
C ALA A 131 -1.16 -4.93 -12.46
N HIS A 132 -2.03 -4.32 -13.29
CA HIS A 132 -1.95 -2.92 -13.68
C HIS A 132 -2.69 -2.01 -12.69
N TYR A 133 -1.95 -1.36 -11.83
CA TYR A 133 -2.47 -0.34 -10.91
C TYR A 133 -2.27 1.05 -11.49
N THR A 134 -3.34 1.82 -11.59
CA THR A 134 -3.30 3.23 -12.00
C THR A 134 -3.55 4.13 -10.80
N VAL A 135 -2.66 5.08 -10.53
CA VAL A 135 -2.83 6.11 -9.50
C VAL A 135 -3.24 7.41 -10.16
N HIS A 136 -4.39 7.96 -9.77
CA HIS A 136 -4.86 9.29 -10.20
C HIS A 136 -4.34 10.37 -9.25
N HIS A 137 -3.80 11.45 -9.80
CA HIS A 137 -3.22 12.54 -9.03
C HIS A 137 -3.33 13.89 -9.78
N LEU A 138 -2.95 15.00 -9.16
CA LEU A 138 -3.06 16.33 -9.79
C LEU A 138 -2.22 16.50 -11.07
N GLY A 139 -1.18 15.71 -11.24
CA GLY A 139 -0.36 15.69 -12.47
C GLY A 139 -0.89 14.81 -13.59
N GLY A 140 -2.04 14.13 -13.39
CA GLY A 140 -2.63 13.17 -14.32
C GLY A 140 -2.76 11.78 -13.70
N GLU A 141 -2.27 10.76 -14.37
CA GLU A 141 -2.30 9.37 -13.92
C GLU A 141 -0.94 8.70 -14.09
N THR A 142 -0.64 7.75 -13.24
CA THR A 142 0.58 6.93 -13.33
C THR A 142 0.22 5.46 -13.17
N GLU A 143 0.65 4.64 -14.12
CA GLU A 143 0.40 3.20 -14.13
C GLU A 143 1.62 2.43 -13.62
N TYR A 144 1.35 1.35 -12.90
CA TYR A 144 2.33 0.40 -12.37
C TYR A 144 1.94 -1.02 -12.71
N ALA A 145 2.87 -1.79 -13.25
CA ALA A 145 2.76 -3.25 -13.30
C ALA A 145 3.30 -3.84 -12.00
N VAL A 146 2.44 -4.45 -11.21
CA VAL A 146 2.76 -4.99 -9.88
C VAL A 146 2.74 -6.51 -9.93
N ASN A 147 3.85 -7.13 -9.55
CA ASN A 147 3.91 -8.58 -9.40
C ASN A 147 3.21 -9.00 -8.11
N GLN A 148 2.00 -9.52 -8.23
CA GLN A 148 1.20 -9.98 -7.10
C GLN A 148 1.51 -11.42 -6.65
N THR A 149 2.40 -12.13 -7.32
CA THR A 149 2.83 -13.48 -6.87
C THR A 149 3.66 -13.44 -5.60
N MET A 150 4.12 -12.24 -5.21
CA MET A 150 4.94 -12.00 -4.02
C MET A 150 4.57 -10.67 -3.34
N GLY A 151 5.03 -10.49 -2.10
CA GLY A 151 4.91 -9.22 -1.36
C GLY A 151 3.53 -8.96 -0.75
N GLY A 152 2.56 -9.85 -0.91
CA GLY A 152 1.21 -9.67 -0.34
C GLY A 152 1.18 -9.78 1.19
N GLY A 153 0.03 -9.38 1.76
CA GLY A 153 -0.17 -9.38 3.22
C GLY A 153 0.61 -8.27 3.93
N THR A 154 0.91 -7.18 3.23
CA THR A 154 1.52 -5.96 3.74
C THR A 154 1.20 -4.78 2.80
N TRP A 155 1.66 -3.57 3.16
CA TRP A 155 1.58 -2.41 2.30
C TRP A 155 2.71 -2.40 1.26
N ILE A 156 2.33 -2.32 -0.01
CA ILE A 156 3.24 -2.20 -1.15
C ILE A 156 3.22 -0.76 -1.65
N TYR A 157 4.37 -0.12 -1.61
CA TYR A 157 4.54 1.27 -2.02
C TYR A 157 4.50 1.42 -3.54
N LEU A 158 3.64 2.30 -4.04
CA LEU A 158 3.56 2.65 -5.46
C LEU A 158 4.33 3.93 -5.77
N GLY A 159 4.20 4.98 -4.96
CA GLY A 159 4.84 6.24 -5.23
C GLY A 159 4.35 7.37 -4.33
N ARG A 160 4.86 8.59 -4.59
CA ARG A 160 4.40 9.83 -3.98
C ARG A 160 3.69 10.67 -5.02
N PHE A 161 2.51 11.18 -4.67
CA PHE A 161 1.65 11.91 -5.58
C PHE A 161 1.00 13.10 -4.88
N THR A 162 0.89 14.22 -5.59
CA THR A 162 0.10 15.34 -5.10
C THR A 162 -1.38 15.06 -5.35
N LEU A 163 -2.15 14.96 -4.27
CA LEU A 163 -3.60 14.72 -4.32
C LEU A 163 -4.37 16.00 -3.95
N ALA A 164 -5.54 16.19 -4.58
CA ALA A 164 -6.45 17.26 -4.24
C ALA A 164 -7.27 16.89 -2.99
N PRO A 165 -7.81 17.86 -2.24
CA PRO A 165 -8.70 17.56 -1.13
C PRO A 165 -10.06 17.06 -1.61
N GLY A 166 -10.75 16.29 -0.77
CA GLY A 166 -12.07 15.73 -1.02
C GLY A 166 -12.03 14.28 -1.46
N ARG A 167 -13.23 13.75 -1.73
CA ARG A 167 -13.41 12.35 -2.13
C ARG A 167 -13.10 12.16 -3.60
N GLN A 168 -12.19 11.28 -3.89
CA GLN A 168 -11.73 11.00 -5.25
C GLN A 168 -11.35 9.54 -5.46
N GLU A 169 -11.36 9.09 -6.71
CA GLU A 169 -10.79 7.80 -7.11
C GLU A 169 -9.28 7.97 -7.14
N VAL A 170 -8.57 7.28 -6.26
CA VAL A 170 -7.12 7.41 -6.14
C VAL A 170 -6.40 6.25 -6.79
N VAL A 171 -6.88 5.02 -6.58
CA VAL A 171 -6.26 3.82 -7.17
C VAL A 171 -7.30 3.05 -7.96
N ILE A 172 -6.88 2.54 -9.11
CA ILE A 172 -7.64 1.70 -10.02
C ILE A 172 -6.79 0.47 -10.37
N LEU A 173 -7.43 -0.70 -10.34
CA LEU A 173 -6.90 -1.98 -10.82
C LEU A 173 -7.80 -2.51 -11.93
#